data_aa6404474420034fec3142de9fd03551
#
_entry.id   aa6404474420034fec3142de9fd03551
#
_cell.length_a   1.000
_cell.length_b   1.000
_cell.length_c   1.000
_cell.angle_alpha   90.00
_cell.angle_beta   90.00
_cell.angle_gamma   90.00
#
_symmetry.space_group_name_H-M   'P 1'
#
loop_
_entity.id
_entity.type
_entity.pdbx_description
1 polymer ?
#
loop_
_entity_poly.entity_id
_entity_poly.type
_entity_poly.pdbx_seq_one_letter_code
_entity_poly.pdbx_strand_id
1 'polypeptide(L)'
;MQLKYLVALLLPALAAAGKRVNYIVTFQPDTPDSVIQEAMASVKANGGQVTHEYKIIKGFSVYAPYEAVNQVSIQASEWKPVIEEDSVVNTQSG
;
A
#
# COMPACT_ATOMS: atom_id res chain seq x y z
N MET A 1 -23.19 4.54 -27.36
CA MET A 1 -22.98 5.61 -26.50
C MET A 1 -22.45 5.27 -25.14
N GLN A 2 -22.92 4.24 -24.58
CA GLN A 2 -22.47 3.89 -23.28
C GLN A 2 -21.05 3.46 -23.27
N LEU A 3 -20.54 3.08 -24.35
CA LEU A 3 -19.20 2.55 -24.41
C LEU A 3 -18.14 3.50 -23.99
N LYS A 4 -18.38 4.75 -24.17
CA LYS A 4 -17.37 5.69 -23.80
C LYS A 4 -17.05 5.66 -22.36
N TYR A 5 -17.96 5.21 -21.56
CA TYR A 5 -17.71 5.17 -20.15
C TYR A 5 -16.63 4.22 -19.79
N LEU A 6 -16.55 3.14 -20.52
CA LEU A 6 -15.59 2.13 -20.21
C LEU A 6 -14.19 2.59 -20.43
N VAL A 7 -14.01 3.36 -21.45
CA VAL A 7 -12.69 3.83 -21.78
C VAL A 7 -12.11 4.64 -20.67
N ALA A 8 -12.95 5.46 -20.10
CA ALA A 8 -12.47 6.34 -19.06
C ALA A 8 -11.93 5.61 -17.87
N LEU A 9 -12.42 4.42 -17.65
CA LEU A 9 -12.02 3.68 -16.47
C LEU A 9 -10.60 3.18 -16.52
N LEU A 10 -10.08 3.04 -17.69
CA LEU A 10 -8.75 2.49 -17.81
C LEU A 10 -7.66 3.49 -17.58
N LEU A 11 -7.93 4.72 -17.88
CA LEU A 11 -6.91 5.72 -17.79
C LEU A 11 -6.35 5.95 -16.40
N PRO A 12 -7.19 5.99 -15.37
CA PRO A 12 -6.67 6.24 -14.05
C PRO A 12 -5.65 5.22 -13.60
N ALA A 13 -5.79 4.02 -14.08
CA ALA A 13 -4.87 2.99 -13.67
C ALA A 13 -3.46 3.28 -14.13
N LEU A 14 -3.35 3.90 -15.27
CA LEU A 14 -2.04 4.24 -15.79
C LEU A 14 -1.43 5.36 -15.01
N ALA A 15 -2.25 6.30 -14.66
CA ALA A 15 -1.75 7.44 -13.93
C ALA A 15 -1.21 7.03 -12.58
N ALA A 16 -1.76 5.99 -12.04
CA ALA A 16 -1.36 5.54 -10.73
C ALA A 16 -0.03 4.85 -10.75
N ALA A 17 0.51 4.60 -11.92
CA ALA A 17 1.76 3.90 -11.99
C ALA A 17 2.91 4.85 -11.75
N GLY A 18 2.91 5.52 -10.65
CA GLY A 18 3.97 6.41 -10.30
C GLY A 18 5.16 5.67 -9.76
N LYS A 19 6.12 6.44 -9.36
CA LYS A 19 7.33 5.92 -8.79
C LYS A 19 7.02 5.03 -7.59
N ARG A 20 7.64 3.87 -7.52
CA ARG A 20 7.44 2.96 -6.42
C ARG A 20 8.62 3.00 -5.47
N VAL A 21 8.30 2.84 -4.22
CA VAL A 21 9.27 2.92 -3.15
C VAL A 21 8.95 1.81 -2.16
N ASN A 22 9.92 1.40 -1.40
CA ASN A 22 9.70 0.42 -0.35
C ASN A 22 9.22 1.13 0.91
N TYR A 23 8.12 0.65 1.47
CA TYR A 23 7.57 1.19 2.70
C TYR A 23 7.34 0.08 3.69
N ILE A 24 7.39 0.45 4.95
CA ILE A 24 7.02 -0.44 6.04
C ILE A 24 5.79 0.14 6.68
N VAL A 25 4.75 -0.68 6.81
CA VAL A 25 3.49 -0.27 7.42
C VAL A 25 3.29 -1.08 8.68
N THR A 26 3.16 -0.43 9.81
CA THR A 26 2.96 -1.12 11.08
C THR A 26 1.72 -0.57 11.78
N PHE A 27 1.10 -1.44 12.56
CA PHE A 27 -0.10 -1.10 13.30
C PHE A 27 0.12 -1.41 14.77
N GLN A 28 -0.77 -0.92 15.59
CA GLN A 28 -0.70 -1.21 17.02
C GLN A 28 -1.02 -2.67 17.28
N PRO A 29 -0.52 -3.22 18.37
CA PRO A 29 -0.66 -4.66 18.63
C PRO A 29 -2.10 -5.15 18.71
N ASP A 30 -3.02 -4.29 19.08
CA ASP A 30 -4.41 -4.70 19.24
C ASP A 30 -5.22 -4.59 17.94
N THR A 31 -4.56 -4.25 16.85
CA THR A 31 -5.25 -4.13 15.56
C THR A 31 -5.72 -5.51 15.11
N PRO A 32 -6.99 -5.65 14.72
CA PRO A 32 -7.48 -6.94 14.24
C PRO A 32 -6.78 -7.36 12.96
N ASP A 33 -6.63 -8.66 12.79
CA ASP A 33 -6.01 -9.18 11.58
C ASP A 33 -6.78 -8.78 10.34
N SER A 34 -8.08 -8.65 10.44
CA SER A 34 -8.88 -8.27 9.28
C SER A 34 -8.49 -6.89 8.77
N VAL A 35 -8.12 -6.00 9.66
CA VAL A 35 -7.70 -4.66 9.25
C VAL A 35 -6.38 -4.75 8.48
N ILE A 36 -5.47 -5.60 8.95
CA ILE A 36 -4.20 -5.80 8.25
C ILE A 36 -4.44 -6.39 6.88
N GLN A 37 -5.31 -7.38 6.78
CA GLN A 37 -5.61 -8.01 5.51
C GLN A 37 -6.22 -7.01 4.53
N GLU A 38 -7.12 -6.18 5.01
CA GLU A 38 -7.74 -5.18 4.16
C GLU A 38 -6.72 -4.16 3.70
N ALA A 39 -5.79 -3.81 4.56
CA ALA A 39 -4.76 -2.85 4.19
C ALA A 39 -3.88 -3.42 3.09
N MET A 40 -3.52 -4.69 3.21
CA MET A 40 -2.71 -5.32 2.16
C MET A 40 -3.47 -5.40 0.85
N ALA A 41 -4.76 -5.72 0.92
CA ALA A 41 -5.57 -5.77 -0.29
C ALA A 41 -5.66 -4.40 -0.95
N SER A 42 -5.76 -3.36 -0.14
CA SER A 42 -5.82 -2.01 -0.65
C SER A 42 -4.54 -1.62 -1.38
N VAL A 43 -3.39 -2.01 -0.83
CA VAL A 43 -2.12 -1.74 -1.48
C VAL A 43 -2.08 -2.40 -2.85
N LYS A 44 -2.50 -3.66 -2.92
CA LYS A 44 -2.48 -4.37 -4.18
C LYS A 44 -3.43 -3.73 -5.18
N ALA A 45 -4.59 -3.32 -4.72
CA ALA A 45 -5.57 -2.71 -5.61
C ALA A 45 -5.09 -1.37 -6.15
N ASN A 46 -4.18 -0.72 -5.45
CA ASN A 46 -3.67 0.58 -5.86
C ASN A 46 -2.29 0.50 -6.48
N GLY A 47 -1.94 -0.63 -7.01
CA GLY A 47 -0.73 -0.76 -7.80
C GLY A 47 0.51 -1.12 -7.02
N GLY A 48 0.36 -1.53 -5.77
CA GLY A 48 1.50 -1.91 -4.98
C GLY A 48 1.65 -3.41 -4.86
N GLN A 49 2.72 -3.81 -4.21
CA GLN A 49 3.04 -5.20 -4.01
C GLN A 49 3.47 -5.39 -2.57
N VAL A 50 2.85 -6.36 -1.89
CA VAL A 50 3.25 -6.70 -0.53
C VAL A 50 4.46 -7.60 -0.64
N THR A 51 5.58 -7.18 -0.05
CA THR A 51 6.82 -7.93 -0.16
C THR A 51 7.06 -8.82 1.05
N HIS A 52 6.45 -8.50 2.17
CA HIS A 52 6.62 -9.32 3.35
C HIS A 52 5.51 -9.00 4.35
N GLU A 53 4.97 -10.04 4.97
CA GLU A 53 4.00 -9.85 6.04
C GLU A 53 4.65 -10.27 7.34
N TYR A 54 4.68 -9.38 8.32
CA TYR A 54 5.34 -9.67 9.59
C TYR A 54 4.47 -10.58 10.45
N LYS A 55 5.12 -11.47 11.17
CA LYS A 55 4.39 -12.41 12.02
C LYS A 55 4.31 -11.94 13.45
N ILE A 56 5.37 -11.35 13.93
CA ILE A 56 5.42 -10.97 15.33
C ILE A 56 4.77 -9.63 15.58
N ILE A 57 5.06 -8.67 14.72
CA ILE A 57 4.42 -7.37 14.84
C ILE A 57 3.31 -7.28 13.81
N LYS A 58 2.35 -6.42 14.07
CA LYS A 58 1.26 -6.21 13.14
C LYS A 58 1.73 -5.29 12.03
N GLY A 59 1.91 -5.82 10.84
CA GLY A 59 2.34 -4.98 9.75
C GLY A 59 2.89 -5.75 8.58
N PHE A 60 3.37 -5.00 7.60
CA PHE A 60 3.89 -5.59 6.37
C PHE A 60 4.78 -4.59 5.67
N SER A 61 5.57 -5.12 4.73
CA SER A 61 6.39 -4.29 3.85
C SER A 61 5.78 -4.30 2.47
N VAL A 62 5.92 -3.19 1.75
CA VAL A 62 5.36 -3.08 0.41
C VAL A 62 6.34 -2.35 -0.50
N TYR A 63 6.19 -2.62 -1.78
CA TYR A 63 6.84 -1.85 -2.84
C TYR A 63 5.70 -1.23 -3.63
N ALA A 64 5.55 0.07 -3.57
CA ALA A 64 4.32 0.70 -4.00
C ALA A 64 4.50 2.18 -4.28
N PRO A 65 3.59 2.75 -5.08
CA PRO A 65 3.55 4.21 -5.18
C PRO A 65 3.02 4.78 -3.88
N TYR A 66 3.39 6.01 -3.60
CA TYR A 66 2.97 6.65 -2.37
C TYR A 66 1.45 6.63 -2.19
N GLU A 67 0.71 6.80 -3.27
CA GLU A 67 -0.75 6.83 -3.19
C GLU A 67 -1.32 5.56 -2.60
N ALA A 68 -0.67 4.44 -2.85
CA ALA A 68 -1.17 3.18 -2.33
C ALA A 68 -1.09 3.14 -0.80
N VAL A 69 0.04 3.57 -0.25
CA VAL A 69 0.17 3.56 1.21
C VAL A 69 -0.63 4.70 1.85
N ASN A 70 -0.80 5.79 1.12
CA ASN A 70 -1.63 6.86 1.63
C ASN A 70 -3.08 6.41 1.77
N GLN A 71 -3.55 5.56 0.88
CA GLN A 71 -4.89 5.02 1.01
C GLN A 71 -5.03 4.18 2.26
N VAL A 72 -4.00 3.44 2.61
CA VAL A 72 -4.02 2.66 3.85
C VAL A 72 -4.16 3.61 5.03
N SER A 73 -3.41 4.70 5.01
CA SER A 73 -3.46 5.66 6.09
C SER A 73 -4.86 6.23 6.26
N ILE A 74 -5.55 6.46 5.16
CA ILE A 74 -6.89 7.02 5.20
C ILE A 74 -7.90 5.98 5.67
N GLN A 75 -7.87 4.79 5.06
CA GLN A 75 -8.87 3.78 5.35
C GLN A 75 -8.76 3.21 6.74
N ALA A 76 -7.56 3.08 7.24
CA ALA A 76 -7.32 2.49 8.53
C ALA A 76 -6.96 3.52 9.58
N SER A 77 -7.39 4.75 9.39
CA SER A 77 -6.93 5.85 10.24
C SER A 77 -7.25 5.64 11.71
N GLU A 78 -8.35 4.96 12.03
CA GLU A 78 -8.67 4.73 13.42
C GLU A 78 -7.69 3.80 14.10
N TRP A 79 -6.94 3.02 13.33
CA TRP A 79 -5.94 2.11 13.87
C TRP A 79 -4.54 2.71 13.82
N LYS A 80 -4.44 3.93 13.36
CA LYS A 80 -3.21 4.74 13.40
C LYS A 80 -1.99 4.01 12.86
N PRO A 81 -2.03 3.58 11.61
CA PRO A 81 -0.86 2.92 11.03
C PRO A 81 0.30 3.89 10.92
N VAL A 82 1.49 3.35 11.10
CA VAL A 82 2.72 4.11 10.91
C VAL A 82 3.32 3.65 9.61
N ILE A 83 3.60 4.59 8.74
CA ILE A 83 4.16 4.29 7.43
C ILE A 83 5.51 4.96 7.33
N GLU A 84 6.53 4.15 7.08
CA GLU A 84 7.89 4.66 6.95
C GLU A 84 8.49 4.19 5.66
N GLU A 85 9.24 5.05 5.04
CA GLU A 85 9.94 4.66 3.84
C GLU A 85 11.17 3.85 4.23
N ASP A 86 11.32 2.70 3.60
CA ASP A 86 12.44 1.82 3.90
C ASP A 86 13.55 2.10 2.91
N SER A 87 14.42 2.99 3.29
CA SER A 87 15.49 3.40 2.40
C SER A 87 16.71 2.49 2.48
N VAL A 88 16.68 1.55 3.39
CA VAL A 88 17.80 0.62 3.53
C VAL A 88 18.07 -0.10 2.23
N VAL A 89 17.06 -0.38 1.49
CA VAL A 89 17.20 -1.09 0.25
C VAL A 89 18.14 -0.40 -0.71
N ASN A 90 18.18 0.89 -0.63
CA ASN A 90 19.01 1.64 -1.56
C ASN A 90 20.47 1.37 -1.42
N THR A 91 20.91 1.08 -0.23
CA THR A 91 22.33 0.88 -0.01
C THR A 91 22.82 -0.37 -0.67
N GLN A 92 21.93 -1.27 -0.93
CA GLN A 92 22.31 -2.53 -1.53
C GLN A 92 22.76 -2.38 -2.94
N SER A 93 22.13 -1.50 -3.64
CA SER A 93 22.46 -1.37 -5.03
C SER A 93 23.75 -0.67 -5.23
N GLY A 94 24.19 -0.02 -4.24
CA GLY A 94 25.47 0.67 -4.32
C GLY A 94 26.62 -0.29 -4.33
#